data_26e7d2089191766df1d402b0153e91dc
#
_entry.id   26e7d2089191766df1d402b0153e91dc
#
_cell.length_a   1.000
_cell.length_b   1.000
_cell.length_c   1.000
_cell.angle_alpha   90.00
_cell.angle_beta   90.00
_cell.angle_gamma   90.00
#
_symmetry.space_group_name_H-M   'P 1'
#
loop_
_entity.id
_entity.type
_entity.pdbx_description
1 polymer ?
#
loop_
_entity_poly.entity_id
_entity_poly.type
_entity_poly.pdbx_seq_one_letter_code
_entity_poly.pdbx_strand_id
1 'polypeptide(L)'
;MQSEQLIKHLNSKNVLYRKLLLALLKKTEKRNKKYGLEDNTSYNFNIRTDYSFSPYNPTMSAFMAYKAGVSVAGVCDFGTIAAANEFLSGCKTLDIFGICGFEIALKSTTLGNCTGAFY
;
A
#
# COMPACT_ATOMS: atom_id res chain seq x y z
N MET A 1 14.45 -20.64 -2.13
CA MET A 1 13.47 -20.07 -1.17
C MET A 1 12.14 -19.99 -1.88
N GLN A 2 11.10 -20.55 -1.29
CA GLN A 2 9.76 -20.50 -1.87
C GLN A 2 9.17 -19.08 -1.73
N SER A 3 8.32 -18.69 -2.67
CA SER A 3 7.72 -17.33 -2.69
C SER A 3 7.00 -16.97 -1.39
N GLU A 4 6.32 -17.91 -0.76
CA GLU A 4 5.64 -17.67 0.53
C GLU A 4 6.61 -17.25 1.66
N GLN A 5 7.81 -17.80 1.68
CA GLN A 5 8.82 -17.40 2.66
C GLN A 5 9.34 -15.99 2.36
N LEU A 6 9.54 -15.67 1.10
CA LEU A 6 9.94 -14.31 0.69
C LEU A 6 8.89 -13.27 1.08
N ILE A 7 7.61 -13.60 0.89
CA ILE A 7 6.51 -12.72 1.28
C ILE A 7 6.51 -12.44 2.79
N LYS A 8 6.74 -13.47 3.61
CA LYS A 8 6.85 -13.26 5.07
C LYS A 8 8.00 -12.32 5.44
N HIS A 9 9.14 -12.46 4.77
CA HIS A 9 10.31 -11.61 5.00
C HIS A 9 10.09 -10.16 4.52
N LEU A 10 9.13 -9.93 3.64
CA LEU A 10 8.80 -8.58 3.17
C LEU A 10 8.32 -7.66 4.30
N ASN A 11 7.79 -8.23 5.38
CA ASN A 11 7.40 -7.46 6.57
C ASN A 11 8.56 -7.26 7.57
N SER A 12 9.80 -7.40 7.13
CA SER A 12 11.00 -7.13 7.92
C SER A 12 11.08 -5.67 8.36
N LYS A 13 11.76 -5.43 9.49
CA LYS A 13 12.03 -4.07 9.97
C LYS A 13 13.08 -3.33 9.15
N ASN A 14 13.90 -4.04 8.38
CA ASN A 14 14.94 -3.44 7.55
C ASN A 14 14.37 -2.95 6.22
N VAL A 15 14.29 -1.64 6.04
CA VAL A 15 13.71 -0.99 4.84
C VAL A 15 14.45 -1.39 3.56
N LEU A 16 15.77 -1.39 3.58
CA LEU A 16 16.56 -1.74 2.39
C LEU A 16 16.35 -3.19 1.99
N TYR A 17 16.33 -4.09 2.96
CA TYR A 17 16.09 -5.51 2.73
C TYR A 17 14.72 -5.75 2.08
N ARG A 18 13.66 -5.13 2.62
CA ARG A 18 12.33 -5.31 2.03
C ARG A 18 12.16 -4.69 0.65
N LYS A 19 12.88 -3.60 0.34
CA LYS A 19 12.94 -3.05 -1.03
C LYS A 19 13.57 -4.01 -2.02
N LEU A 20 14.68 -4.65 -1.64
CA LEU A 20 15.33 -5.67 -2.47
C LEU A 20 14.43 -6.89 -2.69
N LEU A 21 13.76 -7.36 -1.63
CA LEU A 21 12.80 -8.45 -1.74
C LEU A 21 11.62 -8.12 -2.65
N LEU A 22 11.12 -6.89 -2.59
CA LEU A 22 10.02 -6.45 -3.45
C LEU A 22 10.39 -6.54 -4.93
N ALA A 23 11.59 -6.11 -5.30
CA ALA A 23 12.09 -6.20 -6.66
C ALA A 23 12.22 -7.67 -7.11
N LEU A 24 12.63 -8.56 -6.21
CA LEU A 24 12.72 -9.99 -6.49
C LEU A 24 11.33 -10.63 -6.64
N LEU A 25 10.41 -10.32 -5.74
CA LEU A 25 9.04 -10.84 -5.76
C LEU A 25 8.27 -10.40 -7.01
N LYS A 26 8.49 -9.20 -7.50
CA LYS A 26 7.88 -8.74 -8.75
C LYS A 26 8.20 -9.68 -9.93
N LYS A 27 9.40 -10.24 -9.96
CA LYS A 27 9.81 -11.16 -11.02
C LYS A 27 9.17 -12.54 -10.89
N THR A 28 8.85 -12.97 -9.69
CA THR A 28 8.39 -14.34 -9.38
C THR A 28 6.89 -14.44 -9.20
N GLU A 29 6.25 -13.40 -8.68
CA GLU A 29 4.83 -13.36 -8.38
C GLU A 29 4.05 -12.66 -9.48
N LYS A 30 3.01 -13.33 -9.97
CA LYS A 30 2.11 -12.74 -10.96
C LYS A 30 1.04 -11.90 -10.27
N ARG A 31 0.76 -10.77 -10.87
CA ARG A 31 -0.37 -9.95 -10.51
C ARG A 31 -1.68 -10.69 -10.82
N ASN A 32 -2.64 -10.66 -9.90
CA ASN A 32 -3.98 -11.16 -10.17
C ASN A 32 -4.65 -10.25 -11.21
N LYS A 33 -4.86 -10.76 -12.40
CA LYS A 33 -5.75 -10.10 -13.37
C LYS A 33 -7.17 -10.36 -12.92
N LYS A 34 -7.83 -9.35 -12.41
CA LYS A 34 -9.21 -9.44 -12.00
C LYS A 34 -10.10 -9.64 -13.24
N TYR A 35 -10.58 -10.89 -13.41
CA TYR A 35 -11.69 -11.25 -14.29
C TYR A 35 -11.72 -10.62 -15.68
N GLY A 36 -10.85 -11.00 -16.59
CA GLY A 36 -11.07 -10.94 -18.05
C GLY A 36 -11.53 -9.64 -18.68
N LEU A 37 -11.51 -8.54 -17.96
CA LEU A 37 -11.89 -7.22 -18.46
C LEU A 37 -10.60 -6.46 -18.77
N GLU A 38 -10.35 -6.26 -20.03
CA GLU A 38 -9.10 -5.71 -20.57
C GLU A 38 -8.79 -4.27 -20.14
N ASP A 39 -9.79 -3.53 -19.61
CA ASP A 39 -9.68 -2.11 -19.28
C ASP A 39 -10.02 -1.74 -17.84
N ASN A 40 -9.95 -2.68 -16.90
CA ASN A 40 -10.29 -2.36 -15.52
C ASN A 40 -9.14 -1.74 -14.76
N THR A 41 -9.14 -0.42 -14.70
CA THR A 41 -8.43 0.32 -13.67
C THR A 41 -9.14 0.04 -12.34
N SER A 42 -8.58 -0.86 -11.53
CA SER A 42 -9.02 -1.02 -10.17
C SER A 42 -8.22 -0.10 -9.25
N TYR A 43 -8.87 0.49 -8.28
CA TYR A 43 -8.25 1.43 -7.37
C TYR A 43 -8.62 1.12 -5.92
N ASN A 44 -7.73 1.49 -5.00
CA ASN A 44 -7.98 1.47 -3.57
C ASN A 44 -7.24 2.65 -2.94
N PHE A 45 -7.96 3.64 -2.44
CA PHE A 45 -7.42 4.83 -1.81
C PHE A 45 -7.41 4.77 -0.28
N ASN A 46 -7.74 3.64 0.29
CA ASN A 46 -7.84 3.47 1.74
C ASN A 46 -6.89 2.37 2.25
N ILE A 47 -5.67 2.37 1.72
CA ILE A 47 -4.64 1.43 2.17
C ILE A 47 -3.95 1.99 3.40
N ARG A 48 -3.87 1.17 4.43
CA ARG A 48 -3.21 1.51 5.69
C ARG A 48 -1.91 0.76 5.85
N THR A 49 -1.01 1.33 6.65
CA THR A 49 0.26 0.70 7.00
C THR A 49 0.40 0.54 8.51
N ASP A 50 1.54 -0.01 8.96
CA ASP A 50 1.89 -0.15 10.36
C ASP A 50 2.14 1.19 11.08
N TYR A 51 2.08 2.30 10.37
CA TYR A 51 2.03 3.64 10.97
C TYR A 51 0.65 3.99 11.52
N SER A 52 -0.39 3.24 11.17
CA SER A 52 -1.72 3.37 11.76
C SER A 52 -2.36 2.00 12.05
N PHE A 53 -3.43 1.62 11.41
CA PHE A 53 -4.25 0.47 11.84
C PHE A 53 -3.98 -0.84 11.10
N SER A 54 -2.80 -1.03 10.54
CA SER A 54 -2.45 -2.25 9.80
C SER A 54 -1.18 -2.90 10.36
N PRO A 55 -1.05 -4.23 10.30
CA PRO A 55 0.17 -4.93 10.67
C PRO A 55 1.26 -4.88 9.58
N TYR A 56 0.97 -4.31 8.42
CA TYR A 56 1.86 -4.33 7.26
C TYR A 56 2.67 -3.04 7.12
N ASN A 57 3.99 -3.18 6.93
CA ASN A 57 4.81 -2.02 6.59
C ASN A 57 4.43 -1.46 5.19
N PRO A 58 4.90 -0.25 4.82
CA PRO A 58 4.51 0.37 3.56
C PRO A 58 4.84 -0.47 2.32
N THR A 59 5.98 -1.16 2.31
CA THR A 59 6.39 -2.04 1.20
C THR A 59 5.45 -3.25 1.09
N MET A 60 5.12 -3.89 2.21
CA MET A 60 4.17 -5.00 2.24
C MET A 60 2.78 -4.57 1.81
N SER A 61 2.34 -3.39 2.23
CA SER A 61 1.04 -2.83 1.83
C SER A 61 0.96 -2.60 0.31
N ALA A 62 2.03 -2.08 -0.30
CA ALA A 62 2.12 -1.94 -1.75
C ALA A 62 2.09 -3.31 -2.46
N PHE A 63 2.80 -4.29 -1.93
CA PHE A 63 2.82 -5.64 -2.49
C PHE A 63 1.45 -6.32 -2.40
N MET A 64 0.73 -6.16 -1.30
CA MET A 64 -0.63 -6.70 -1.17
C MET A 64 -1.59 -6.06 -2.18
N ALA A 65 -1.47 -4.77 -2.45
CA ALA A 65 -2.23 -4.11 -3.51
C ALA A 65 -1.89 -4.68 -4.90
N TYR A 66 -0.62 -4.91 -5.16
CA TYR A 66 -0.16 -5.57 -6.39
C TYR A 66 -0.78 -6.95 -6.57
N LYS A 67 -0.73 -7.79 -5.54
CA LYS A 67 -1.31 -9.15 -5.56
C LYS A 67 -2.82 -9.10 -5.79
N ALA A 68 -3.51 -8.13 -5.23
CA ALA A 68 -4.95 -7.93 -5.41
C ALA A 68 -5.33 -7.41 -6.81
N GLY A 69 -4.37 -7.02 -7.64
CA GLY A 69 -4.61 -6.50 -8.98
C GLY A 69 -4.96 -5.02 -9.04
N VAL A 70 -4.70 -4.27 -7.97
CA VAL A 70 -4.94 -2.82 -7.90
C VAL A 70 -3.99 -2.08 -8.84
N SER A 71 -4.52 -1.18 -9.66
CA SER A 71 -3.75 -0.36 -10.61
C SER A 71 -3.40 1.01 -10.05
N VAL A 72 -4.27 1.56 -9.21
CA VAL A 72 -4.07 2.83 -8.50
C VAL A 72 -4.23 2.58 -7.01
N ALA A 73 -3.18 2.80 -6.25
CA ALA A 73 -3.14 2.52 -4.82
C ALA A 73 -2.84 3.78 -4.02
N GLY A 74 -3.70 4.12 -3.08
CA GLY A 74 -3.54 5.26 -2.19
C GLY A 74 -3.30 4.81 -0.76
N VAL A 75 -2.16 5.19 -0.17
CA VAL A 75 -1.94 5.04 1.26
C VAL A 75 -2.62 6.18 2.00
N CYS A 76 -3.34 5.87 3.07
CA CYS A 76 -4.08 6.84 3.86
C CYS A 76 -4.01 6.47 5.34
N ASP A 77 -2.88 6.76 5.98
CA ASP A 77 -2.70 6.50 7.40
C ASP A 77 -3.34 7.59 8.26
N PHE A 78 -3.73 7.22 9.46
CA PHE A 78 -4.32 8.15 10.41
C PHE A 78 -3.27 9.04 11.07
N GLY A 79 -3.41 10.34 10.90
CA GLY A 79 -2.57 11.34 11.57
C GLY A 79 -1.12 11.43 11.10
N THR A 80 -0.74 10.77 10.00
CA THR A 80 0.64 10.76 9.54
C THR A 80 0.76 10.50 8.04
N ILE A 81 1.81 11.06 7.43
CA ILE A 81 2.23 10.76 6.06
C ILE A 81 3.60 10.07 6.02
N ALA A 82 4.08 9.57 7.15
CA ALA A 82 5.43 9.01 7.27
C ALA A 82 5.66 7.78 6.38
N ALA A 83 4.61 7.05 6.04
CA ALA A 83 4.68 5.89 5.15
C ALA A 83 4.82 6.25 3.66
N ALA A 84 4.58 7.51 3.28
CA ALA A 84 4.40 7.92 1.88
C ALA A 84 5.58 7.57 0.99
N ASN A 85 6.78 7.95 1.37
CA ASN A 85 7.98 7.74 0.53
C ASN A 85 8.23 6.27 0.24
N GLU A 86 8.15 5.42 1.25
CA GLU A 86 8.37 4.00 1.08
C GLU A 86 7.24 3.34 0.29
N PHE A 87 5.99 3.70 0.58
CA PHE A 87 4.83 3.17 -0.15
C PHE A 87 4.87 3.54 -1.63
N LEU A 88 5.11 4.81 -1.95
CA LEU A 88 5.20 5.28 -3.33
C LEU A 88 6.37 4.65 -4.08
N SER A 89 7.51 4.46 -3.41
CA SER A 89 8.64 3.73 -3.97
C SER A 89 8.28 2.28 -4.30
N GLY A 90 7.56 1.61 -3.42
CA GLY A 90 7.04 0.26 -3.65
C GLY A 90 6.08 0.19 -4.83
N CYS A 91 5.16 1.12 -4.92
CA CYS A 91 4.22 1.23 -6.04
C CYS A 91 4.96 1.41 -7.36
N LYS A 92 5.97 2.28 -7.40
CA LYS A 92 6.79 2.49 -8.58
C LYS A 92 7.52 1.21 -9.01
N THR A 93 8.09 0.48 -8.08
CA THR A 93 8.73 -0.82 -8.36
C THR A 93 7.75 -1.81 -8.96
N LEU A 94 6.50 -1.79 -8.53
CA LEU A 94 5.45 -2.72 -8.94
C LEU A 94 4.63 -2.24 -10.14
N ASP A 95 4.96 -1.10 -10.73
CA ASP A 95 4.21 -0.46 -11.82
C ASP A 95 2.73 -0.17 -11.45
N ILE A 96 2.52 0.24 -10.20
CA ILE A 96 1.25 0.72 -9.69
C ILE A 96 1.32 2.25 -9.58
N PHE A 97 0.26 2.95 -9.98
CA PHE A 97 0.17 4.38 -9.73
C PHE A 97 -0.13 4.61 -8.24
N GLY A 98 0.82 5.21 -7.53
CA GLY A 98 0.72 5.46 -6.09
C GLY A 98 0.24 6.86 -5.77
N ILE A 99 -0.63 6.97 -4.77
CA ILE A 99 -1.11 8.24 -4.22
C ILE A 99 -0.88 8.21 -2.71
N CYS A 100 -0.53 9.36 -2.15
CA CYS A 100 -0.45 9.54 -0.71
C CYS A 100 -1.56 10.45 -0.23
N GLY A 101 -2.24 10.02 0.81
CA GLY A 101 -3.17 10.83 1.56
C GLY A 101 -2.96 10.63 3.06
N PHE A 102 -3.77 11.28 3.84
CA PHE A 102 -3.82 11.09 5.29
C PHE A 102 -5.22 11.33 5.81
N GLU A 103 -5.52 10.73 6.94
CA GLU A 103 -6.78 10.89 7.65
C GLU A 103 -6.55 11.57 8.97
N ILE A 104 -7.39 12.51 9.33
CA ILE A 104 -7.33 13.22 10.60
C ILE A 104 -8.69 13.26 11.27
N ALA A 105 -8.66 13.36 12.60
CA ALA A 105 -9.86 13.66 13.38
C ALA A 105 -10.15 15.16 13.29
N LEU A 106 -11.38 15.49 13.01
CA LEU A 106 -11.88 16.86 12.93
C LEU A 106 -12.91 17.09 14.02
N LYS A 107 -12.91 18.29 14.59
CA LYS A 107 -13.95 18.77 15.51
C LYS A 107 -14.78 19.82 14.80
N SER A 108 -16.06 19.56 14.67
CA SER A 108 -17.02 20.49 14.07
C SER A 108 -18.06 20.92 15.07
N THR A 109 -18.48 22.19 15.02
CA THR A 109 -19.56 22.71 15.84
C THR A 109 -20.95 22.24 15.43
N THR A 110 -21.09 21.81 14.15
CA THR A 110 -22.35 21.31 13.59
C THR A 110 -22.43 19.80 13.52
N LEU A 111 -21.31 19.12 13.22
CA LEU A 111 -21.26 17.67 13.01
C LEU A 111 -20.66 16.90 14.19
N GLY A 112 -20.17 17.61 15.23
CA GLY A 112 -19.44 16.98 16.32
C GLY A 112 -18.05 16.52 15.90
N ASN A 113 -17.58 15.40 16.48
CA ASN A 113 -16.30 14.81 16.12
C ASN A 113 -16.45 13.97 14.86
N CYS A 114 -15.64 14.24 13.85
CA CYS A 114 -15.62 13.47 12.60
C CYS A 114 -14.18 13.24 12.13
N THR A 115 -13.99 12.34 11.19
CA THR A 115 -12.72 12.13 10.52
C THR A 115 -12.82 12.58 9.07
N GLY A 116 -11.72 13.09 8.53
CA GLY A 116 -11.61 13.45 7.12
C GLY A 116 -10.36 12.84 6.50
N ALA A 117 -10.46 12.39 5.26
CA ALA A 117 -9.33 11.92 4.48
C ALA A 117 -8.96 12.96 3.42
N PHE A 118 -7.66 13.17 3.25
CA PHE A 118 -7.09 14.13 2.32
C PHE A 118 -6.03 13.44 1.46
N TYR A 119 -6.02 13.75 0.18
CA TYR A 119 -5.10 13.18 -0.80
C TYR A 119 -4.29 14.23 -1.53
#